data_3ff235480362cdc96a198ab44cf5a310
#
_entry.id   3ff235480362cdc96a198ab44cf5a310
#
_cell.length_a   1.000
_cell.length_b   1.000
_cell.length_c   1.000
_cell.angle_alpha   90.00
_cell.angle_beta   90.00
_cell.angle_gamma   90.00
#
_symmetry.space_group_name_H-M   'P 1'
#
loop_
_entity.id
_entity.type
_entity.pdbx_description
1 polymer ?
#
loop_
_entity_poly.entity_id
_entity_poly.type
_entity_poly.pdbx_seq_one_letter_code
_entity_poly.pdbx_strand_id
1 'polypeptide(L)'
;MSVFKNGKFYHYEFKLDRRRHRGSTGTADRDEAVKEESRQRERLEKSYSQVIEEEGRAQRRKTIQQASDEFLLEYKVKHESPTFAVYALGHVTDHLAKKLVVEITPAVVKGYQTSRLAEKAGPKTINNEVLLLLRLCGDQGDLIRARLRHEKAMKLPTPPSPGRAYTADEKARMLAEAAKVRSKNMYPALVVDLNCGLRDKELRELRWQQIDLVHKKQLTVGKSKTVAGTGRVIPLNDTVMIALETHAAWYIRRFGACKPEWYVFAAGKGQPNDPTRPVTTLRTAWTKVRKNAKVVGRWHDNRHTLVTELAESGAGDEVIMSIAGHVSRAMLSRYSHVRMEAKRRALDEIAARQRVADEKRKVEAERQQGAASASQSALVQ
;
A
#
# COMPACT_ATOMS: atom_id res chain seq x y z
N MET A 1 -6.28 -45.45 5.91
CA MET A 1 -6.05 -46.65 5.08
C MET A 1 -6.43 -46.29 3.67
N SER A 2 -5.52 -46.54 2.70
CA SER A 2 -5.73 -46.25 1.28
C SER A 2 -6.55 -47.29 0.53
N VAL A 3 -6.77 -48.49 1.15
CA VAL A 3 -7.49 -49.60 0.56
C VAL A 3 -8.65 -50.01 1.47
N PHE A 4 -9.86 -50.16 0.92
CA PHE A 4 -11.08 -50.53 1.62
C PHE A 4 -11.96 -51.48 0.79
N LYS A 5 -12.74 -52.36 1.46
CA LYS A 5 -13.61 -53.29 0.82
C LYS A 5 -14.95 -52.65 0.44
N ASN A 6 -15.36 -52.79 -0.83
CA ASN A 6 -16.65 -52.31 -1.32
C ASN A 6 -17.27 -53.39 -2.20
N GLY A 7 -18.28 -54.11 -1.67
CA GLY A 7 -18.85 -55.26 -2.32
C GLY A 7 -17.89 -56.47 -2.37
N LYS A 8 -17.75 -57.08 -3.55
CA LYS A 8 -16.92 -58.26 -3.76
C LYS A 8 -15.43 -57.97 -3.81
N PHE A 9 -15.03 -56.72 -4.19
CA PHE A 9 -13.66 -56.35 -4.44
C PHE A 9 -13.18 -55.27 -3.49
N TYR A 10 -11.85 -55.15 -3.36
CA TYR A 10 -11.20 -53.99 -2.70
C TYR A 10 -11.11 -52.82 -3.67
N HIS A 11 -11.17 -51.64 -3.11
CA HIS A 11 -11.01 -50.36 -3.78
C HIS A 11 -9.88 -49.56 -3.13
N TYR A 12 -9.20 -48.75 -3.93
CA TYR A 12 -8.19 -47.83 -3.42
C TYR A 12 -8.70 -46.40 -3.46
N GLU A 13 -8.20 -45.59 -2.54
CA GLU A 13 -8.40 -44.12 -2.50
C GLU A 13 -7.18 -43.48 -1.88
N PHE A 14 -6.54 -42.61 -2.65
CA PHE A 14 -5.41 -41.78 -2.16
C PHE A 14 -5.45 -40.37 -2.75
N LYS A 15 -4.69 -39.46 -2.16
CA LYS A 15 -4.50 -38.11 -2.69
C LYS A 15 -3.11 -37.94 -3.27
N LEU A 16 -3.04 -37.42 -4.50
CA LEU A 16 -1.82 -37.04 -5.17
C LEU A 16 -2.01 -35.62 -5.72
N ASP A 17 -1.11 -34.71 -5.46
CA ASP A 17 -1.17 -33.31 -5.86
C ASP A 17 -2.54 -32.65 -5.58
N ARG A 18 -3.05 -32.81 -4.34
CA ARG A 18 -4.36 -32.32 -3.85
C ARG A 18 -5.59 -32.91 -4.57
N ARG A 19 -5.39 -33.77 -5.55
CA ARG A 19 -6.48 -34.49 -6.23
C ARG A 19 -6.72 -35.88 -5.59
N ARG A 20 -7.99 -36.26 -5.54
CA ARG A 20 -8.42 -37.56 -5.01
C ARG A 20 -8.50 -38.56 -6.14
N HIS A 21 -7.75 -39.64 -6.01
CA HIS A 21 -7.76 -40.78 -6.94
C HIS A 21 -8.44 -41.96 -6.27
N ARG A 22 -9.44 -42.54 -6.94
CA ARG A 22 -10.23 -43.68 -6.45
C ARG A 22 -10.48 -44.65 -7.58
N GLY A 23 -10.35 -45.94 -7.30
CA GLY A 23 -10.61 -47.01 -8.27
C GLY A 23 -10.81 -48.37 -7.64
N SER A 24 -11.26 -49.32 -8.42
CA SER A 24 -11.32 -50.75 -8.03
C SER A 24 -9.98 -51.42 -8.27
N THR A 25 -9.54 -52.26 -7.35
CA THR A 25 -8.33 -53.09 -7.52
C THR A 25 -8.60 -54.36 -8.31
N GLY A 26 -9.88 -54.71 -8.53
CA GLY A 26 -10.30 -55.94 -9.24
C GLY A 26 -10.04 -57.23 -8.46
N THR A 27 -9.50 -57.15 -7.23
CA THR A 27 -9.20 -58.33 -6.41
C THR A 27 -10.02 -58.35 -5.11
N ALA A 28 -10.31 -59.58 -4.63
CA ALA A 28 -10.94 -59.81 -3.34
C ALA A 28 -9.91 -60.06 -2.22
N ASP A 29 -8.62 -60.14 -2.57
CA ASP A 29 -7.51 -60.29 -1.65
C ASP A 29 -6.96 -58.90 -1.23
N ARG A 30 -6.73 -58.73 0.05
CA ARG A 30 -6.30 -57.44 0.62
C ARG A 30 -4.83 -57.13 0.28
N ASP A 31 -3.97 -58.11 0.29
CA ASP A 31 -2.52 -57.92 0.07
C ASP A 31 -2.24 -57.63 -1.41
N GLU A 32 -2.97 -58.28 -2.29
CA GLU A 32 -2.97 -57.97 -3.72
C GLU A 32 -3.53 -56.57 -3.99
N ALA A 33 -4.59 -56.20 -3.30
CA ALA A 33 -5.18 -54.84 -3.41
C ALA A 33 -4.24 -53.74 -2.98
N VAL A 34 -3.44 -53.96 -1.94
CA VAL A 34 -2.38 -53.02 -1.51
C VAL A 34 -1.27 -52.92 -2.56
N LYS A 35 -0.86 -54.03 -3.14
CA LYS A 35 0.11 -54.00 -4.24
C LYS A 35 -0.40 -53.25 -5.46
N GLU A 36 -1.66 -53.45 -5.81
CA GLU A 36 -2.27 -52.75 -6.94
C GLU A 36 -2.44 -51.25 -6.67
N GLU A 37 -2.82 -50.83 -5.46
CA GLU A 37 -2.85 -49.41 -5.06
C GLU A 37 -1.46 -48.78 -5.21
N SER A 38 -0.42 -49.46 -4.73
CA SER A 38 0.96 -49.00 -4.84
C SER A 38 1.42 -48.86 -6.30
N ARG A 39 1.06 -49.83 -7.18
CA ARG A 39 1.33 -49.76 -8.63
C ARG A 39 0.63 -48.57 -9.28
N GLN A 40 -0.65 -48.36 -8.97
CA GLN A 40 -1.42 -47.25 -9.53
C GLN A 40 -0.88 -45.88 -9.05
N ARG A 41 -0.49 -45.80 -7.79
CA ARG A 41 0.17 -44.59 -7.25
C ARG A 41 1.49 -44.30 -7.96
N GLU A 42 2.37 -45.28 -8.06
CA GLU A 42 3.67 -45.16 -8.74
C GLU A 42 3.52 -44.79 -10.23
N ARG A 43 2.52 -45.39 -10.92
CA ARG A 43 2.20 -45.04 -12.31
C ARG A 43 1.76 -43.61 -12.48
N LEU A 44 0.91 -43.11 -11.58
CA LEU A 44 0.48 -41.70 -11.58
C LEU A 44 1.61 -40.75 -11.23
N GLU A 45 2.43 -41.06 -10.23
CA GLU A 45 3.60 -40.26 -9.86
C GLU A 45 4.59 -40.18 -11.03
N LYS A 46 4.87 -41.29 -11.72
CA LYS A 46 5.74 -41.30 -12.92
C LYS A 46 5.16 -40.44 -14.04
N SER A 47 3.85 -40.54 -14.32
CA SER A 47 3.21 -39.73 -15.37
C SER A 47 3.24 -38.24 -15.04
N TYR A 48 3.00 -37.86 -13.79
CA TYR A 48 3.13 -36.48 -13.33
C TYR A 48 4.55 -35.95 -13.48
N SER A 49 5.55 -36.74 -13.06
CA SER A 49 6.95 -36.35 -13.20
C SER A 49 7.37 -36.13 -14.65
N GLN A 50 6.89 -37.02 -15.57
CA GLN A 50 7.16 -36.85 -17.00
C GLN A 50 6.54 -35.58 -17.57
N VAL A 51 5.29 -35.29 -17.25
CA VAL A 51 4.62 -34.06 -17.70
C VAL A 51 5.37 -32.82 -17.20
N ILE A 52 5.74 -32.78 -15.92
CA ILE A 52 6.50 -31.68 -15.33
C ILE A 52 7.85 -31.51 -16.01
N GLU A 53 8.55 -32.63 -16.31
CA GLU A 53 9.82 -32.57 -17.04
C GLU A 53 9.66 -32.05 -18.47
N GLU A 54 8.61 -32.50 -19.19
CA GLU A 54 8.34 -32.03 -20.55
C GLU A 54 7.99 -30.54 -20.58
N GLU A 55 7.13 -30.09 -19.67
CA GLU A 55 6.82 -28.66 -19.52
C GLU A 55 8.06 -27.86 -19.17
N GLY A 56 8.90 -28.33 -18.25
CA GLY A 56 10.15 -27.69 -17.89
C GLY A 56 11.15 -27.66 -19.06
N ARG A 57 11.23 -28.71 -19.89
CA ARG A 57 12.04 -28.73 -21.11
C ARG A 57 11.52 -27.76 -22.17
N ALA A 58 10.20 -27.70 -22.36
CA ALA A 58 9.57 -26.76 -23.29
C ALA A 58 9.83 -25.31 -22.85
N GLN A 59 9.68 -25.01 -21.55
CA GLN A 59 9.96 -23.67 -21.00
C GLN A 59 11.41 -23.25 -21.22
N ARG A 60 12.36 -24.14 -20.98
CA ARG A 60 13.80 -23.85 -21.16
C ARG A 60 14.21 -23.53 -22.59
N ARG A 61 13.47 -24.04 -23.59
CA ARG A 61 13.68 -23.80 -25.02
C ARG A 61 13.09 -22.49 -25.52
N LYS A 62 12.22 -21.83 -24.76
CA LYS A 62 11.65 -20.53 -25.14
C LYS A 62 12.70 -19.44 -25.08
N THR A 63 12.56 -18.46 -25.93
CA THR A 63 13.29 -17.19 -25.79
C THR A 63 12.71 -16.38 -24.65
N ILE A 64 13.49 -15.46 -24.08
CA ILE A 64 12.99 -14.52 -23.04
C ILE A 64 11.83 -13.69 -23.58
N GLN A 65 11.83 -13.32 -24.86
CA GLN A 65 10.69 -12.64 -25.48
C GLN A 65 9.42 -13.51 -25.42
N GLN A 66 9.49 -14.73 -25.88
CA GLN A 66 8.33 -15.65 -25.85
C GLN A 66 7.82 -15.89 -24.44
N ALA A 67 8.71 -16.16 -23.50
CA ALA A 67 8.36 -16.34 -22.09
C ALA A 67 7.71 -15.09 -21.49
N SER A 68 8.19 -13.90 -21.88
CA SER A 68 7.63 -12.62 -21.44
C SER A 68 6.21 -12.41 -21.95
N ASP A 69 5.98 -12.69 -23.24
CA ASP A 69 4.68 -12.49 -23.87
C ASP A 69 3.62 -13.41 -23.23
N GLU A 70 3.95 -14.69 -23.03
CA GLU A 70 3.06 -15.64 -22.34
C GLU A 70 2.79 -15.22 -20.90
N PHE A 71 3.83 -14.82 -20.15
CA PHE A 71 3.67 -14.35 -18.78
C PHE A 71 2.77 -13.13 -18.70
N LEU A 72 2.89 -12.18 -19.61
CA LEU A 72 2.07 -10.97 -19.64
C LEU A 72 0.61 -11.27 -19.93
N LEU A 73 0.30 -12.29 -20.75
CA LEU A 73 -1.07 -12.75 -20.97
C LEU A 73 -1.69 -13.27 -19.67
N GLU A 74 -0.99 -14.18 -18.97
CA GLU A 74 -1.46 -14.69 -17.68
C GLU A 74 -1.53 -13.59 -16.61
N TYR A 75 -0.56 -12.68 -16.59
CA TYR A 75 -0.51 -11.61 -15.62
C TYR A 75 -1.69 -10.65 -15.75
N LYS A 76 -2.14 -10.35 -16.98
CA LYS A 76 -3.33 -9.54 -17.26
C LYS A 76 -4.62 -10.17 -16.74
N VAL A 77 -4.72 -11.48 -16.74
CA VAL A 77 -5.89 -12.20 -16.19
C VAL A 77 -5.93 -12.10 -14.67
N LYS A 78 -4.77 -12.16 -14.01
CA LYS A 78 -4.66 -12.19 -12.54
C LYS A 78 -4.61 -10.80 -11.90
N HIS A 79 -4.27 -9.74 -12.67
CA HIS A 79 -4.00 -8.42 -12.15
C HIS A 79 -4.73 -7.33 -12.92
N GLU A 80 -5.46 -6.50 -12.20
CA GLU A 80 -6.23 -5.38 -12.75
C GLU A 80 -5.34 -4.35 -13.48
N SER A 81 -4.08 -4.19 -13.06
CA SER A 81 -3.11 -3.30 -13.70
C SER A 81 -1.82 -4.04 -14.04
N PRO A 82 -1.60 -4.38 -15.31
CA PRO A 82 -0.37 -5.05 -15.76
C PRO A 82 0.82 -4.10 -15.95
N THR A 83 0.61 -2.79 -15.81
CA THR A 83 1.59 -1.73 -16.13
C THR A 83 2.98 -1.99 -15.55
N PHE A 84 3.04 -2.42 -14.30
CA PHE A 84 4.32 -2.75 -13.64
C PHE A 84 5.09 -3.86 -14.38
N ALA A 85 4.39 -4.96 -14.70
CA ALA A 85 5.02 -6.10 -15.38
C ALA A 85 5.42 -5.74 -16.82
N VAL A 86 4.57 -4.99 -17.53
CA VAL A 86 4.85 -4.53 -18.89
C VAL A 86 6.13 -3.70 -18.96
N TYR A 87 6.28 -2.69 -18.10
CA TYR A 87 7.48 -1.87 -18.11
C TYR A 87 8.73 -2.63 -17.66
N ALA A 88 8.61 -3.42 -16.59
CA ALA A 88 9.76 -4.15 -16.07
C ALA A 88 10.24 -5.23 -17.05
N LEU A 89 9.33 -5.96 -17.70
CA LEU A 89 9.68 -6.95 -18.72
C LEU A 89 10.10 -6.32 -20.03
N GLY A 90 9.58 -5.13 -20.39
CA GLY A 90 10.08 -4.36 -21.52
C GLY A 90 11.59 -4.14 -21.42
N HIS A 91 12.08 -3.65 -20.29
CA HIS A 91 13.52 -3.49 -20.08
C HIS A 91 14.29 -4.82 -20.10
N VAL A 92 13.71 -5.89 -19.58
CA VAL A 92 14.32 -7.23 -19.64
C VAL A 92 14.46 -7.70 -21.10
N THR A 93 13.41 -7.52 -21.91
CA THR A 93 13.41 -7.92 -23.31
C THR A 93 14.32 -7.04 -24.17
N ASP A 94 14.44 -5.75 -23.88
CA ASP A 94 15.40 -4.85 -24.56
C ASP A 94 16.84 -5.41 -24.52
N HIS A 95 17.20 -6.11 -23.43
CA HIS A 95 18.56 -6.65 -23.24
C HIS A 95 18.68 -8.13 -23.56
N LEU A 96 17.66 -8.93 -23.32
CA LEU A 96 17.76 -10.39 -23.26
C LEU A 96 16.77 -11.12 -24.20
N ALA A 97 15.98 -10.42 -25.03
CA ALA A 97 14.90 -10.99 -25.84
C ALA A 97 15.27 -12.27 -26.58
N LYS A 98 16.47 -12.29 -27.20
CA LYS A 98 16.96 -13.40 -28.04
C LYS A 98 17.56 -14.57 -27.27
N LYS A 99 17.88 -14.39 -25.99
CA LYS A 99 18.42 -15.49 -25.15
C LYS A 99 17.34 -16.49 -24.85
N LEU A 100 17.75 -17.76 -24.86
CA LEU A 100 16.88 -18.83 -24.36
C LEU A 100 16.82 -18.79 -22.83
N VAL A 101 15.71 -19.25 -22.28
CA VAL A 101 15.56 -19.39 -20.81
C VAL A 101 16.72 -20.19 -20.21
N VAL A 102 17.16 -21.29 -20.88
CA VAL A 102 18.28 -22.11 -20.44
C VAL A 102 19.61 -21.37 -20.38
N GLU A 103 19.79 -20.31 -21.16
CA GLU A 103 21.02 -19.51 -21.17
C GLU A 103 21.06 -18.48 -20.04
N ILE A 104 19.96 -18.30 -19.33
CA ILE A 104 19.95 -17.42 -18.16
C ILE A 104 20.67 -18.10 -17.00
N THR A 105 21.79 -17.52 -16.62
CA THR A 105 22.65 -17.98 -15.53
C THR A 105 22.83 -16.88 -14.49
N PRO A 106 23.36 -17.18 -13.29
CA PRO A 106 23.72 -16.13 -12.32
C PRO A 106 24.64 -15.06 -12.90
N ALA A 107 25.56 -15.43 -13.80
CA ALA A 107 26.45 -14.49 -14.47
C ALA A 107 25.70 -13.55 -15.42
N VAL A 108 24.73 -14.06 -16.20
CA VAL A 108 23.88 -13.26 -17.07
C VAL A 108 23.04 -12.27 -16.25
N VAL A 109 22.47 -12.69 -15.12
CA VAL A 109 21.72 -11.79 -14.23
C VAL A 109 22.59 -10.67 -13.66
N LYS A 110 23.80 -10.98 -13.22
CA LYS A 110 24.75 -9.96 -12.74
C LYS A 110 25.17 -9.01 -13.86
N GLY A 111 25.39 -9.52 -15.08
CA GLY A 111 25.68 -8.70 -16.26
C GLY A 111 24.54 -7.75 -16.57
N TYR A 112 23.29 -8.24 -16.54
CA TYR A 112 22.09 -7.41 -16.68
C TYR A 112 22.01 -6.30 -15.63
N GLN A 113 22.23 -6.62 -14.36
CA GLN A 113 22.26 -5.62 -13.29
C GLN A 113 23.30 -4.52 -13.56
N THR A 114 24.51 -4.91 -14.01
CA THR A 114 25.58 -3.98 -14.35
C THR A 114 25.21 -3.07 -15.52
N SER A 115 24.64 -3.63 -16.59
CA SER A 115 24.19 -2.84 -17.75
C SER A 115 23.12 -1.82 -17.36
N ARG A 116 22.14 -2.23 -16.56
CA ARG A 116 21.08 -1.33 -16.11
C ARG A 116 21.59 -0.24 -15.18
N LEU A 117 22.59 -0.52 -14.34
CA LEU A 117 23.26 0.51 -13.53
C LEU A 117 24.00 1.52 -14.39
N ALA A 118 24.67 1.08 -15.47
CA ALA A 118 25.33 1.96 -16.45
C ALA A 118 24.31 2.90 -17.14
N GLU A 119 23.09 2.43 -17.36
CA GLU A 119 21.95 3.23 -17.86
C GLU A 119 21.33 4.14 -16.80
N LYS A 120 21.90 4.20 -15.59
CA LYS A 120 21.41 4.99 -14.46
C LYS A 120 20.01 4.59 -13.96
N ALA A 121 19.61 3.33 -14.19
CA ALA A 121 18.39 2.79 -13.60
C ALA A 121 18.55 2.63 -12.07
N GLY A 122 17.49 2.92 -11.31
CA GLY A 122 17.54 2.83 -9.85
C GLY A 122 17.61 1.39 -9.36
N PRO A 123 18.38 1.08 -8.29
CA PRO A 123 18.53 -0.28 -7.76
C PRO A 123 17.21 -1.02 -7.50
N LYS A 124 16.19 -0.31 -7.00
CA LYS A 124 14.86 -0.88 -6.75
C LYS A 124 14.17 -1.34 -8.04
N THR A 125 14.32 -0.57 -9.12
CA THR A 125 13.78 -0.90 -10.44
C THR A 125 14.45 -2.15 -10.99
N ILE A 126 15.77 -2.19 -10.95
CA ILE A 126 16.58 -3.34 -11.40
C ILE A 126 16.22 -4.59 -10.61
N ASN A 127 16.08 -4.49 -9.28
CA ASN A 127 15.67 -5.61 -8.43
C ASN A 127 14.29 -6.17 -8.81
N ASN A 128 13.35 -5.31 -9.22
CA ASN A 128 12.04 -5.73 -9.69
C ASN A 128 12.09 -6.40 -11.07
N GLU A 129 12.91 -5.88 -11.98
CA GLU A 129 13.16 -6.47 -13.30
C GLU A 129 13.77 -7.87 -13.16
N VAL A 130 14.81 -8.03 -12.34
CA VAL A 130 15.43 -9.33 -12.02
C VAL A 130 14.43 -10.30 -11.38
N LEU A 131 13.56 -9.82 -10.48
CA LEU A 131 12.52 -10.65 -9.88
C LEU A 131 11.58 -11.24 -10.95
N LEU A 132 11.16 -10.44 -11.93
CA LEU A 132 10.31 -10.89 -13.01
C LEU A 132 11.06 -11.79 -14.00
N LEU A 133 12.29 -11.45 -14.38
CA LEU A 133 13.16 -12.32 -15.18
C LEU A 133 13.27 -13.73 -14.59
N LEU A 134 13.53 -13.83 -13.30
CA LEU A 134 13.63 -15.14 -12.63
C LEU A 134 12.27 -15.87 -12.54
N ARG A 135 11.15 -15.15 -12.56
CA ARG A 135 9.83 -15.76 -12.66
C ARG A 135 9.57 -16.35 -14.05
N LEU A 136 10.02 -15.67 -15.11
CA LEU A 136 9.92 -16.22 -16.48
C LEU A 136 10.69 -17.53 -16.64
N CYS A 137 11.79 -17.67 -15.89
CA CYS A 137 12.65 -18.86 -15.98
C CYS A 137 12.10 -20.09 -15.22
N GLY A 138 10.95 -19.98 -14.51
CA GLY A 138 10.37 -21.11 -13.77
C GLY A 138 11.35 -21.74 -12.78
N ASP A 139 11.44 -23.07 -12.77
CA ASP A 139 12.31 -23.82 -11.85
C ASP A 139 13.80 -23.43 -11.96
N GLN A 140 14.27 -23.17 -13.18
CA GLN A 140 15.61 -22.66 -13.39
C GLN A 140 15.81 -21.32 -12.70
N GLY A 141 14.81 -20.44 -12.74
CA GLY A 141 14.83 -19.15 -12.06
C GLY A 141 14.92 -19.30 -10.54
N ASP A 142 14.31 -20.34 -9.97
CA ASP A 142 14.40 -20.62 -8.53
C ASP A 142 15.79 -21.11 -8.13
N LEU A 143 16.41 -21.96 -8.94
CA LEU A 143 17.82 -22.38 -8.74
C LEU A 143 18.78 -21.19 -8.82
N ILE A 144 18.62 -20.33 -9.83
CA ILE A 144 19.43 -19.11 -9.98
C ILE A 144 19.23 -18.18 -8.78
N ARG A 145 17.98 -18.03 -8.32
CA ARG A 145 17.63 -17.21 -7.14
C ARG A 145 18.32 -17.73 -5.88
N ALA A 146 18.30 -19.03 -5.66
CA ALA A 146 18.99 -19.67 -4.53
C ALA A 146 20.49 -19.40 -4.57
N ARG A 147 21.13 -19.57 -5.73
CA ARG A 147 22.55 -19.30 -5.95
C ARG A 147 22.90 -17.83 -5.69
N LEU A 148 22.16 -16.91 -6.30
CA LEU A 148 22.38 -15.46 -6.13
C LEU A 148 22.16 -15.00 -4.68
N ARG A 149 21.25 -15.64 -3.92
CA ARG A 149 21.07 -15.37 -2.49
C ARG A 149 22.28 -15.81 -1.68
N HIS A 150 22.79 -17.00 -1.95
CA HIS A 150 24.00 -17.51 -1.31
C HIS A 150 25.19 -16.58 -1.56
N GLU A 151 25.35 -16.08 -2.78
CA GLU A 151 26.38 -15.13 -3.18
C GLU A 151 26.10 -13.67 -2.75
N LYS A 152 25.00 -13.41 -2.03
CA LYS A 152 24.51 -12.05 -1.65
C LYS A 152 24.34 -11.07 -2.84
N ALA A 153 24.20 -11.61 -4.05
CA ALA A 153 24.11 -10.86 -5.31
C ALA A 153 22.67 -10.76 -5.86
N MET A 154 21.67 -11.31 -5.16
CA MET A 154 20.28 -11.33 -5.61
C MET A 154 19.66 -9.94 -5.72
N LYS A 155 20.04 -9.04 -4.82
CA LYS A 155 19.48 -7.69 -4.75
C LYS A 155 20.59 -6.66 -4.65
N LEU A 156 20.47 -5.63 -5.48
CA LEU A 156 21.28 -4.42 -5.32
C LEU A 156 20.85 -3.68 -4.05
N PRO A 157 21.78 -3.11 -3.29
CA PRO A 157 21.47 -2.27 -2.14
C PRO A 157 20.55 -1.13 -2.55
N THR A 158 19.43 -0.99 -1.87
CA THR A 158 18.49 0.11 -2.11
C THR A 158 18.60 1.08 -0.95
N PRO A 159 19.02 2.33 -1.20
CA PRO A 159 19.09 3.32 -0.14
C PRO A 159 17.69 3.51 0.46
N PRO A 160 17.58 3.63 1.80
CA PRO A 160 16.31 3.94 2.42
C PRO A 160 15.79 5.26 1.87
N SER A 161 14.56 5.27 1.41
CA SER A 161 13.87 6.48 0.99
C SER A 161 12.70 6.73 1.96
N PRO A 162 12.99 7.21 3.16
CA PRO A 162 11.93 7.56 4.10
C PRO A 162 11.09 8.68 3.49
N GLY A 163 9.77 8.64 3.72
CA GLY A 163 8.94 9.81 3.49
C GLY A 163 9.40 10.94 4.39
N ARG A 164 9.24 12.18 3.94
CA ARG A 164 9.46 13.35 4.78
C ARG A 164 8.13 13.94 5.23
N ALA A 165 8.10 14.58 6.38
CA ALA A 165 7.04 15.47 6.78
C ALA A 165 7.41 16.91 6.40
N TYR A 166 6.44 17.66 5.91
CA TYR A 166 6.60 19.10 5.66
C TYR A 166 6.40 19.89 6.95
N THR A 167 7.19 20.93 7.12
CA THR A 167 7.01 21.88 8.24
C THR A 167 5.75 22.73 8.01
N ALA A 168 5.27 23.39 9.07
CA ALA A 168 4.14 24.30 8.97
C ALA A 168 4.38 25.44 7.96
N ASP A 169 5.60 25.99 7.94
CA ASP A 169 6.01 27.02 6.98
C ASP A 169 6.05 26.50 5.54
N GLU A 170 6.57 25.29 5.30
CA GLU A 170 6.55 24.66 3.99
C GLU A 170 5.12 24.43 3.49
N LYS A 171 4.21 23.94 4.37
CA LYS A 171 2.79 23.79 4.04
C LYS A 171 2.14 25.12 3.66
N ALA A 172 2.37 26.17 4.46
CA ALA A 172 1.83 27.50 4.19
C ALA A 172 2.29 28.04 2.83
N ARG A 173 3.59 27.93 2.51
CA ARG A 173 4.13 28.35 1.21
C ARG A 173 3.56 27.51 0.05
N MET A 174 3.43 26.20 0.21
CA MET A 174 2.84 25.33 -0.82
C MET A 174 1.37 25.68 -1.07
N LEU A 175 0.58 25.90 -0.04
CA LEU A 175 -0.82 26.30 -0.15
C LEU A 175 -0.98 27.66 -0.83
N ALA A 176 -0.15 28.64 -0.46
CA ALA A 176 -0.13 29.96 -1.10
C ALA A 176 0.17 29.87 -2.60
N GLU A 177 1.15 29.05 -2.99
CA GLU A 177 1.49 28.85 -4.40
C GLU A 177 0.45 27.98 -5.13
N ALA A 178 -0.17 27.01 -4.46
CA ALA A 178 -1.25 26.22 -5.04
C ALA A 178 -2.48 27.05 -5.43
N ALA A 179 -2.78 28.09 -4.65
CA ALA A 179 -3.87 29.01 -4.97
C ALA A 179 -3.61 29.86 -6.24
N LYS A 180 -2.34 30.10 -6.57
CA LYS A 180 -1.93 30.93 -7.73
C LYS A 180 -1.84 30.14 -9.05
N VAL A 181 -1.75 28.79 -8.99
CA VAL A 181 -1.63 28.00 -10.23
C VAL A 181 -2.92 27.99 -11.04
N ARG A 182 -2.79 27.88 -12.36
CA ARG A 182 -3.94 27.88 -13.28
C ARG A 182 -4.95 26.77 -13.00
N SER A 183 -4.49 25.59 -12.57
CA SER A 183 -5.36 24.45 -12.32
C SER A 183 -6.20 24.67 -11.05
N LYS A 184 -7.51 24.81 -11.21
CA LYS A 184 -8.45 24.97 -10.10
C LYS A 184 -8.60 23.73 -9.21
N ASN A 185 -8.14 22.57 -9.68
CA ASN A 185 -8.07 21.38 -8.85
C ASN A 185 -6.92 21.41 -7.83
N MET A 186 -5.85 22.18 -8.07
CA MET A 186 -4.59 22.02 -7.32
C MET A 186 -4.71 22.40 -5.84
N TYR A 187 -5.27 23.57 -5.55
CA TYR A 187 -5.41 24.04 -4.18
C TYR A 187 -6.31 23.13 -3.33
N PRO A 188 -7.57 22.84 -3.73
CA PRO A 188 -8.42 21.98 -2.92
C PRO A 188 -7.89 20.54 -2.84
N ALA A 189 -7.25 20.02 -3.88
CA ALA A 189 -6.60 18.70 -3.84
C ALA A 189 -5.46 18.65 -2.82
N LEU A 190 -4.64 19.69 -2.75
CA LEU A 190 -3.55 19.77 -1.78
C LEU A 190 -4.07 19.91 -0.35
N VAL A 191 -5.11 20.71 -0.12
CA VAL A 191 -5.75 20.85 1.19
C VAL A 191 -6.33 19.51 1.65
N VAL A 192 -7.08 18.83 0.79
CA VAL A 192 -7.66 17.51 1.11
C VAL A 192 -6.55 16.49 1.40
N ASP A 193 -5.50 16.45 0.59
CA ASP A 193 -4.43 15.46 0.76
C ASP A 193 -3.61 15.67 2.05
N LEU A 194 -3.31 16.91 2.39
CA LEU A 194 -2.60 17.27 3.62
C LEU A 194 -3.40 16.95 4.90
N ASN A 195 -4.73 17.00 4.84
CA ASN A 195 -5.59 16.80 6.01
C ASN A 195 -6.28 15.42 6.07
N CYS A 196 -6.45 14.74 4.92
CA CYS A 196 -7.11 13.42 4.85
C CYS A 196 -6.13 12.29 4.50
N GLY A 197 -4.94 12.61 4.00
CA GLY A 197 -3.88 11.65 3.68
C GLY A 197 -4.28 10.60 2.65
N LEU A 198 -5.02 10.98 1.62
CA LEU A 198 -5.47 10.09 0.56
C LEU A 198 -4.28 9.60 -0.29
N ARG A 199 -4.39 8.40 -0.88
CA ARG A 199 -3.45 8.03 -1.94
C ARG A 199 -3.79 8.80 -3.22
N ASP A 200 -2.78 9.08 -4.06
CA ASP A 200 -2.97 9.84 -5.32
C ASP A 200 -4.17 9.34 -6.14
N LYS A 201 -4.34 8.02 -6.28
CA LYS A 201 -5.48 7.45 -7.00
C LYS A 201 -6.82 7.68 -6.26
N GLU A 202 -6.85 7.49 -4.94
CA GLU A 202 -8.04 7.71 -4.11
C GLU A 202 -8.50 9.18 -4.20
N LEU A 203 -7.55 10.11 -4.14
CA LEU A 203 -7.83 11.54 -4.29
C LEU A 203 -8.36 11.87 -5.68
N ARG A 204 -7.68 11.45 -6.74
CA ARG A 204 -8.08 11.77 -8.11
C ARG A 204 -9.44 11.18 -8.50
N GLU A 205 -9.77 9.99 -7.98
CA GLU A 205 -11.03 9.29 -8.25
C GLU A 205 -12.14 9.63 -7.25
N LEU A 206 -11.93 10.63 -6.38
CA LEU A 206 -12.94 11.09 -5.42
C LEU A 206 -14.16 11.68 -6.13
N ARG A 207 -15.34 11.25 -5.72
CA ARG A 207 -16.63 11.72 -6.26
C ARG A 207 -17.38 12.54 -5.22
N TRP A 208 -18.27 13.45 -5.67
CA TRP A 208 -19.04 14.28 -4.77
C TRP A 208 -19.93 13.49 -3.83
N GLN A 209 -20.52 12.37 -4.25
CA GLN A 209 -21.32 11.49 -3.39
C GLN A 209 -20.55 10.88 -2.20
N GLN A 210 -19.23 10.94 -2.23
CA GLN A 210 -18.38 10.42 -1.17
C GLN A 210 -18.10 11.46 -0.08
N ILE A 211 -18.58 12.69 -0.26
CA ILE A 211 -18.34 13.83 0.63
C ILE A 211 -19.67 14.31 1.20
N ASP A 212 -19.80 14.28 2.51
CA ASP A 212 -20.92 14.87 3.24
C ASP A 212 -20.44 16.15 3.93
N LEU A 213 -20.74 17.28 3.33
CA LEU A 213 -20.38 18.61 3.86
C LEU A 213 -21.41 19.15 4.85
N VAL A 214 -22.64 18.63 4.85
CA VAL A 214 -23.76 19.24 5.60
C VAL A 214 -24.00 18.53 6.93
N HIS A 215 -24.20 17.22 6.90
CA HIS A 215 -24.67 16.49 8.09
C HIS A 215 -23.51 15.88 8.89
N LYS A 216 -22.74 15.00 8.27
CA LYS A 216 -21.71 14.21 8.96
C LYS A 216 -20.32 14.83 8.90
N LYS A 217 -20.11 15.82 8.03
CA LYS A 217 -18.79 16.46 7.81
C LYS A 217 -17.68 15.42 7.64
N GLN A 218 -17.87 14.52 6.69
CA GLN A 218 -16.98 13.38 6.48
C GLN A 218 -16.76 13.07 5.00
N LEU A 219 -15.67 12.37 4.72
CA LEU A 219 -15.30 11.83 3.41
C LEU A 219 -15.21 10.31 3.51
N THR A 220 -15.88 9.59 2.60
CA THR A 220 -15.79 8.14 2.47
C THR A 220 -14.88 7.80 1.30
N VAL A 221 -13.80 7.09 1.55
CA VAL A 221 -12.86 6.69 0.50
C VAL A 221 -13.47 5.59 -0.36
N GLY A 222 -13.46 5.77 -1.66
CA GLY A 222 -13.89 4.77 -2.63
C GLY A 222 -12.94 3.58 -2.71
N LYS A 223 -12.82 2.98 -3.89
CA LYS A 223 -11.92 1.84 -4.13
C LYS A 223 -10.46 2.22 -3.85
N SER A 224 -9.83 1.48 -2.96
CA SER A 224 -8.43 1.65 -2.59
C SER A 224 -7.57 0.49 -3.10
N LYS A 225 -6.25 0.63 -3.07
CA LYS A 225 -5.29 -0.44 -3.38
C LYS A 225 -5.43 -1.65 -2.44
N THR A 226 -5.94 -1.46 -1.23
CA THR A 226 -6.09 -2.50 -0.21
C THR A 226 -7.52 -2.55 0.28
N VAL A 227 -8.02 -3.74 0.64
CA VAL A 227 -9.37 -3.93 1.19
C VAL A 227 -9.59 -3.02 2.41
N ALA A 228 -8.67 -3.00 3.35
CA ALA A 228 -8.73 -2.15 4.56
C ALA A 228 -8.72 -0.62 4.26
N GLY A 229 -8.34 -0.21 3.07
CA GLY A 229 -8.38 1.20 2.67
C GLY A 229 -9.69 1.60 1.99
N THR A 230 -10.45 0.63 1.50
CA THR A 230 -11.73 0.86 0.81
C THR A 230 -12.84 1.09 1.84
N GLY A 231 -13.67 2.09 1.60
CA GLY A 231 -14.82 2.40 2.47
C GLY A 231 -14.46 3.10 3.79
N ARG A 232 -13.18 3.42 4.05
CA ARG A 232 -12.81 4.14 5.27
C ARG A 232 -13.42 5.54 5.28
N VAL A 233 -13.89 5.95 6.45
CA VAL A 233 -14.52 7.25 6.69
C VAL A 233 -13.52 8.15 7.39
N ILE A 234 -13.35 9.37 6.89
CA ILE A 234 -12.42 10.36 7.41
C ILE A 234 -13.23 11.60 7.79
N PRO A 235 -13.22 12.05 9.06
CA PRO A 235 -13.86 13.30 9.45
C PRO A 235 -13.14 14.48 8.80
N LEU A 236 -13.89 15.50 8.40
CA LEU A 236 -13.37 16.71 7.77
C LEU A 236 -13.24 17.82 8.81
N ASN A 237 -12.07 18.45 8.88
CA ASN A 237 -11.88 19.66 9.64
C ASN A 237 -12.35 20.91 8.86
N ASP A 238 -12.48 22.03 9.53
CA ASP A 238 -12.98 23.28 8.94
C ASP A 238 -12.15 23.74 7.73
N THR A 239 -10.84 23.52 7.74
CA THR A 239 -9.96 23.85 6.62
C THR A 239 -10.34 23.11 5.34
N VAL A 240 -10.62 21.81 5.45
CA VAL A 240 -11.06 21.00 4.32
C VAL A 240 -12.48 21.36 3.90
N MET A 241 -13.36 21.61 4.87
CA MET A 241 -14.73 22.02 4.61
C MET A 241 -14.76 23.30 3.76
N ILE A 242 -14.11 24.36 4.19
CA ILE A 242 -14.03 25.64 3.48
C ILE A 242 -13.46 25.48 2.08
N ALA A 243 -12.40 24.69 1.93
CA ALA A 243 -11.78 24.44 0.63
C ALA A 243 -12.70 23.69 -0.33
N LEU A 244 -13.43 22.69 0.15
CA LEU A 244 -14.37 21.91 -0.66
C LEU A 244 -15.64 22.69 -0.99
N GLU A 245 -16.18 23.48 -0.08
CA GLU A 245 -17.33 24.39 -0.32
C GLU A 245 -16.97 25.44 -1.37
N THR A 246 -15.81 26.07 -1.24
CA THR A 246 -15.30 27.03 -2.22
C THR A 246 -15.12 26.36 -3.60
N HIS A 247 -14.60 25.12 -3.61
CA HIS A 247 -14.44 24.35 -4.84
C HIS A 247 -15.80 23.96 -5.44
N ALA A 248 -16.76 23.55 -4.63
CA ALA A 248 -18.13 23.23 -5.07
C ALA A 248 -18.81 24.46 -5.69
N ALA A 249 -18.69 25.63 -5.07
CA ALA A 249 -19.23 26.86 -5.62
C ALA A 249 -18.61 27.23 -6.97
N TRP A 250 -17.28 27.06 -7.12
CA TRP A 250 -16.60 27.21 -8.41
C TRP A 250 -17.07 26.17 -9.42
N TYR A 251 -17.26 24.92 -8.98
CA TYR A 251 -17.67 23.79 -9.80
C TYR A 251 -19.07 24.00 -10.39
N ILE A 252 -20.02 24.49 -9.58
CA ILE A 252 -21.37 24.85 -10.03
C ILE A 252 -21.31 25.98 -11.08
N ARG A 253 -20.52 27.02 -10.86
CA ARG A 253 -20.34 28.10 -11.87
C ARG A 253 -19.73 27.58 -13.17
N ARG A 254 -18.86 26.58 -13.10
CA ARG A 254 -18.13 26.04 -14.28
C ARG A 254 -18.96 25.04 -15.07
N PHE A 255 -19.72 24.16 -14.41
CA PHE A 255 -20.41 23.02 -15.00
C PHE A 255 -21.94 23.07 -14.86
N GLY A 256 -22.48 24.11 -14.23
CA GLY A 256 -23.92 24.29 -13.99
C GLY A 256 -24.49 23.48 -12.84
N ALA A 257 -23.77 22.49 -12.34
CA ALA A 257 -24.20 21.61 -11.24
C ALA A 257 -23.01 20.95 -10.54
N CYS A 258 -23.31 20.31 -9.41
CA CYS A 258 -22.38 19.46 -8.67
C CYS A 258 -23.07 18.10 -8.46
N LYS A 259 -23.07 17.24 -9.53
CA LYS A 259 -23.77 15.96 -9.47
C LYS A 259 -23.02 14.94 -8.60
N PRO A 260 -23.73 14.11 -7.82
CA PRO A 260 -23.13 13.15 -6.91
C PRO A 260 -22.12 12.19 -7.55
N GLU A 261 -22.40 11.73 -8.77
CA GLU A 261 -21.57 10.78 -9.52
C GLU A 261 -20.33 11.42 -10.16
N TRP A 262 -20.24 12.75 -10.23
CA TRP A 262 -19.12 13.46 -10.84
C TRP A 262 -17.89 13.47 -9.95
N TYR A 263 -16.72 13.56 -10.60
CA TYR A 263 -15.46 13.61 -9.89
C TYR A 263 -15.19 15.00 -9.32
N VAL A 264 -14.78 15.05 -8.06
CA VAL A 264 -14.40 16.31 -7.37
C VAL A 264 -13.29 17.04 -8.12
N PHE A 265 -12.31 16.28 -8.60
CA PHE A 265 -11.18 16.80 -9.37
C PHE A 265 -11.33 16.38 -10.84
N ALA A 266 -12.09 17.18 -11.56
CA ALA A 266 -12.49 16.94 -12.95
C ALA A 266 -11.30 16.92 -13.93
N ALA A 267 -11.40 16.09 -14.99
CA ALA A 267 -10.41 16.05 -16.06
C ALA A 267 -10.29 17.38 -16.83
N GLY A 268 -9.11 17.63 -17.41
CA GLY A 268 -8.84 18.77 -18.29
C GLY A 268 -7.37 19.13 -18.36
N LYS A 269 -6.93 19.65 -19.51
CA LYS A 269 -5.59 20.22 -19.70
C LYS A 269 -5.57 21.68 -19.23
N GLY A 270 -4.92 21.92 -18.06
CA GLY A 270 -4.77 23.26 -17.48
C GLY A 270 -6.02 23.74 -16.73
N GLN A 271 -7.21 23.66 -17.32
CA GLN A 271 -8.50 23.94 -16.68
C GLN A 271 -9.38 22.69 -16.72
N PRO A 272 -10.09 22.35 -15.63
CA PRO A 272 -11.09 21.28 -15.64
C PRO A 272 -12.19 21.59 -16.66
N ASN A 273 -12.53 20.61 -17.52
CA ASN A 273 -13.52 20.73 -18.56
C ASN A 273 -14.48 19.54 -18.69
N ASP A 274 -14.18 18.42 -18.02
CA ASP A 274 -15.02 17.21 -18.06
C ASP A 274 -15.19 16.63 -16.65
N PRO A 275 -16.34 16.85 -15.99
CA PRO A 275 -16.60 16.38 -14.64
C PRO A 275 -16.89 14.88 -14.55
N THR A 276 -17.19 14.23 -15.70
CA THR A 276 -17.50 12.78 -15.75
C THR A 276 -16.25 11.91 -15.71
N ARG A 277 -15.08 12.51 -15.87
CA ARG A 277 -13.77 11.82 -15.80
C ARG A 277 -12.87 12.45 -14.73
N PRO A 278 -12.05 11.65 -14.04
CA PRO A 278 -11.11 12.17 -13.05
C PRO A 278 -9.92 12.86 -13.70
N VAL A 279 -9.31 13.80 -13.00
CA VAL A 279 -8.02 14.34 -13.39
C VAL A 279 -6.99 13.21 -13.54
N THR A 280 -6.30 13.17 -14.68
CA THR A 280 -5.35 12.10 -14.97
C THR A 280 -4.12 12.18 -14.06
N THR A 281 -3.65 13.40 -13.81
CA THR A 281 -2.49 13.66 -12.96
C THR A 281 -2.48 15.09 -12.44
N LEU A 282 -2.02 15.27 -11.22
CA LEU A 282 -1.73 16.57 -10.63
C LEU A 282 -0.24 16.94 -10.72
N ARG A 283 0.59 16.04 -11.28
CA ARG A 283 2.06 16.13 -11.26
C ARG A 283 2.61 17.44 -11.81
N THR A 284 2.10 17.90 -12.95
CA THR A 284 2.60 19.13 -13.56
C THR A 284 2.33 20.36 -12.70
N ALA A 285 1.09 20.49 -12.19
CA ALA A 285 0.72 21.59 -11.29
C ALA A 285 1.50 21.48 -9.97
N TRP A 286 1.65 20.29 -9.42
CA TRP A 286 2.44 20.04 -8.21
C TRP A 286 3.92 20.41 -8.37
N THR A 287 4.53 20.05 -9.51
CA THR A 287 5.92 20.43 -9.78
C THR A 287 6.10 21.95 -9.79
N LYS A 288 5.13 22.68 -10.36
CA LYS A 288 5.15 24.15 -10.35
C LYS A 288 4.99 24.72 -8.93
N VAL A 289 4.03 24.19 -8.15
CA VAL A 289 3.82 24.59 -6.75
C VAL A 289 5.10 24.41 -5.93
N ARG A 290 5.70 23.22 -5.96
CA ARG A 290 6.94 22.93 -5.22
C ARG A 290 8.10 23.86 -5.59
N LYS A 291 8.29 24.05 -6.92
CA LYS A 291 9.36 24.93 -7.44
C LYS A 291 9.20 26.36 -6.92
N ASN A 292 8.00 26.92 -7.01
CA ASN A 292 7.71 28.27 -6.58
C ASN A 292 7.79 28.42 -5.05
N ALA A 293 7.26 27.44 -4.31
CA ALA A 293 7.34 27.42 -2.85
C ALA A 293 8.75 27.10 -2.31
N LYS A 294 9.71 26.75 -3.18
CA LYS A 294 11.06 26.30 -2.82
C LYS A 294 11.04 25.12 -1.83
N VAL A 295 10.15 24.16 -2.07
CA VAL A 295 9.98 22.96 -1.24
C VAL A 295 10.38 21.71 -2.03
N VAL A 296 11.19 20.85 -1.41
CA VAL A 296 11.57 19.56 -1.94
C VAL A 296 10.68 18.47 -1.36
N GLY A 297 10.14 17.58 -2.18
CA GLY A 297 9.30 16.47 -1.71
C GLY A 297 8.46 15.87 -2.85
N ARG A 298 7.76 14.80 -2.54
CA ARG A 298 6.87 14.07 -3.45
C ARG A 298 5.43 14.35 -3.07
N TRP A 299 4.48 14.10 -3.97
CA TRP A 299 3.05 14.16 -3.63
C TRP A 299 2.69 13.30 -2.42
N HIS A 300 3.23 12.08 -2.37
CA HIS A 300 2.97 11.15 -1.27
C HIS A 300 3.51 11.61 0.10
N ASP A 301 4.39 12.59 0.12
CA ASP A 301 4.91 13.14 1.37
C ASP A 301 3.87 14.03 2.10
N ASN A 302 2.77 14.47 1.43
CA ASN A 302 1.60 15.08 2.09
C ASN A 302 0.99 14.10 3.09
N ARG A 303 0.79 12.84 2.67
CA ARG A 303 0.28 11.79 3.55
C ARG A 303 1.29 11.43 4.66
N HIS A 304 2.59 11.44 4.38
CA HIS A 304 3.60 11.26 5.42
C HIS A 304 3.54 12.39 6.45
N THR A 305 3.29 13.63 6.02
CA THR A 305 3.10 14.79 6.88
C THR A 305 1.92 14.59 7.83
N LEU A 306 0.74 14.20 7.30
CA LEU A 306 -0.41 13.93 8.14
C LEU A 306 -0.15 12.81 9.17
N VAL A 307 0.47 11.69 8.74
CA VAL A 307 0.80 10.58 9.65
C VAL A 307 1.76 11.05 10.76
N THR A 308 2.72 11.89 10.42
CA THR A 308 3.65 12.49 11.39
C THR A 308 2.91 13.39 12.38
N GLU A 309 2.07 14.30 11.89
CA GLU A 309 1.28 15.22 12.72
C GLU A 309 0.31 14.49 13.65
N LEU A 310 -0.35 13.42 13.16
CA LEU A 310 -1.18 12.55 14.01
C LEU A 310 -0.35 11.84 15.08
N ALA A 311 0.86 11.39 14.75
CA ALA A 311 1.75 10.78 15.73
C ALA A 311 2.24 11.80 16.78
N GLU A 312 2.51 13.04 16.36
CA GLU A 312 2.90 14.18 17.22
C GLU A 312 1.77 14.64 18.13
N SER A 313 0.52 14.54 17.68
CA SER A 313 -0.65 14.85 18.50
C SER A 313 -0.94 13.81 19.57
N GLY A 314 -0.23 12.68 19.58
CA GLY A 314 -0.46 11.58 20.51
C GLY A 314 -1.56 10.60 20.06
N ALA A 315 -2.06 10.71 18.83
CA ALA A 315 -3.05 9.76 18.31
C ALA A 315 -2.53 8.32 18.34
N GLY A 316 -3.37 7.40 18.79
CA GLY A 316 -3.07 5.97 18.80
C GLY A 316 -2.93 5.37 17.39
N ASP A 317 -2.26 4.23 17.27
CA ASP A 317 -2.04 3.53 16.01
C ASP A 317 -3.34 3.26 15.24
N GLU A 318 -4.38 2.87 15.95
CA GLU A 318 -5.70 2.58 15.37
C GLU A 318 -6.32 3.84 14.75
N VAL A 319 -6.21 5.00 15.41
CA VAL A 319 -6.70 6.28 14.88
C VAL A 319 -5.92 6.66 13.63
N ILE A 320 -4.59 6.53 13.65
CA ILE A 320 -3.76 6.82 12.48
C ILE A 320 -4.09 5.87 11.32
N MET A 321 -4.28 4.58 11.60
CA MET A 321 -4.64 3.59 10.59
C MET A 321 -6.06 3.79 10.05
N SER A 322 -7.02 4.22 10.86
CA SER A 322 -8.39 4.49 10.40
C SER A 322 -8.44 5.69 9.44
N ILE A 323 -7.68 6.75 9.71
CA ILE A 323 -7.61 7.95 8.85
C ILE A 323 -6.75 7.68 7.61
N ALA A 324 -5.50 7.29 7.82
CA ALA A 324 -4.56 7.10 6.74
C ALA A 324 -4.78 5.79 5.95
N GLY A 325 -5.63 4.84 6.43
CA GLY A 325 -5.77 3.51 5.85
C GLY A 325 -4.53 2.65 6.14
N HIS A 326 -4.36 1.55 5.41
CA HIS A 326 -3.29 0.58 5.71
C HIS A 326 -1.90 1.23 5.75
N VAL A 327 -1.45 1.46 6.97
CA VAL A 327 -0.07 1.80 7.33
C VAL A 327 0.40 0.65 8.21
N SER A 328 1.43 -0.08 7.80
CA SER A 328 1.92 -1.21 8.60
C SER A 328 2.49 -0.72 9.93
N ARG A 329 2.34 -1.52 10.99
CA ARG A 329 2.98 -1.21 12.29
C ARG A 329 4.48 -0.97 12.17
N ALA A 330 5.16 -1.70 11.27
CA ALA A 330 6.57 -1.46 10.94
C ALA A 330 6.81 -0.09 10.29
N MET A 331 5.83 0.48 9.59
CA MET A 331 5.93 1.85 9.09
C MET A 331 5.69 2.86 10.22
N LEU A 332 4.74 2.59 11.12
CA LEU A 332 4.45 3.44 12.27
C LEU A 332 5.61 3.46 13.29
N SER A 333 6.38 2.37 13.40
CA SER A 333 7.56 2.35 14.27
C SER A 333 8.65 3.36 13.88
N ARG A 334 8.65 3.82 12.62
CA ARG A 334 9.56 4.91 12.18
C ARG A 334 9.27 6.25 12.85
N TYR A 335 8.07 6.41 13.39
CA TYR A 335 7.64 7.59 14.13
C TYR A 335 7.73 7.42 15.65
N SER A 336 8.44 6.37 16.13
CA SER A 336 8.56 6.06 17.56
C SER A 336 9.20 7.18 18.36
N HIS A 337 10.20 7.87 17.80
CA HIS A 337 10.85 9.03 18.44
C HIS A 337 9.90 10.21 18.64
N VAL A 338 9.07 10.50 17.65
CA VAL A 338 8.02 11.54 17.70
C VAL A 338 6.98 11.20 18.78
N ARG A 339 6.60 9.95 18.88
CA ARG A 339 5.67 9.45 19.90
C ARG A 339 6.23 9.51 21.31
N MET A 340 7.53 9.34 21.48
CA MET A 340 8.17 9.50 22.79
C MET A 340 8.03 10.93 23.30
N GLU A 341 8.16 11.92 22.42
CA GLU A 341 7.94 13.31 22.76
C GLU A 341 6.47 13.61 23.09
N ALA A 342 5.53 13.08 22.32
CA ALA A 342 4.10 13.17 22.62
C ALA A 342 3.74 12.52 23.97
N LYS A 343 4.36 11.36 24.29
CA LYS A 343 4.19 10.70 25.59
C LYS A 343 4.72 11.55 26.75
N ARG A 344 5.89 12.18 26.59
CA ARG A 344 6.43 13.11 27.59
C ARG A 344 5.46 14.25 27.83
N ARG A 345 5.03 14.96 26.78
CA ARG A 345 4.06 16.07 26.91
C ARG A 345 2.78 15.65 27.62
N ALA A 346 2.22 14.49 27.29
CA ALA A 346 1.02 13.96 27.96
C ALA A 346 1.26 13.70 29.46
N LEU A 347 2.42 13.16 29.84
CA LEU A 347 2.78 12.95 31.23
C LEU A 347 2.99 14.28 31.97
N ASP A 348 3.65 15.25 31.32
CA ASP A 348 3.88 16.59 31.88
C ASP A 348 2.56 17.35 32.08
N GLU A 349 1.59 17.22 31.15
CA GLU A 349 0.25 17.79 31.30
C GLU A 349 -0.51 17.16 32.47
N ILE A 350 -0.42 15.84 32.67
CA ILE A 350 -1.04 15.17 33.83
C ILE A 350 -0.42 15.70 35.12
N ALA A 351 0.90 15.79 35.19
CA ALA A 351 1.60 16.33 36.35
C ALA A 351 1.24 17.80 36.62
N ALA A 352 1.11 18.61 35.58
CA ALA A 352 0.69 20.02 35.71
C ALA A 352 -0.75 20.14 36.26
N ARG A 353 -1.69 19.32 35.75
CA ARG A 353 -3.07 19.28 36.26
C ARG A 353 -3.13 18.87 37.73
N GLN A 354 -2.33 17.86 38.13
CA GLN A 354 -2.24 17.43 39.53
C GLN A 354 -1.73 18.56 40.44
N ARG A 355 -0.66 19.28 40.05
CA ARG A 355 -0.12 20.42 40.82
C ARG A 355 -1.16 21.52 41.00
N VAL A 356 -1.91 21.87 39.94
CA VAL A 356 -3.00 22.84 40.04
C VAL A 356 -4.13 22.38 40.96
N ALA A 357 -4.47 21.10 40.90
CA ALA A 357 -5.48 20.54 41.78
C ALA A 357 -5.03 20.52 43.25
N ASP A 358 -3.78 20.18 43.53
CA ASP A 358 -3.21 20.17 44.88
C ASP A 358 -3.07 21.60 45.45
N GLU A 359 -2.70 22.58 44.62
CA GLU A 359 -2.65 24.00 45.02
C GLU A 359 -4.04 24.53 45.39
N LYS A 360 -5.07 24.21 44.60
CA LYS A 360 -6.44 24.55 44.90
C LYS A 360 -6.90 23.94 46.24
N ARG A 361 -6.55 22.66 46.51
CA ARG A 361 -6.87 21.97 47.78
C ARG A 361 -6.19 22.66 48.97
N LYS A 362 -4.92 23.05 48.82
CA LYS A 362 -4.19 23.78 49.88
C LYS A 362 -4.85 25.11 50.21
N VAL A 363 -5.14 25.92 49.17
CA VAL A 363 -5.82 27.21 49.34
C VAL A 363 -7.20 27.04 50.01
N GLU A 364 -7.96 26.02 49.62
CA GLU A 364 -9.26 25.70 50.19
C GLU A 364 -9.14 25.28 51.65
N ALA A 365 -8.14 24.45 52.00
CA ALA A 365 -7.87 24.02 53.38
C ALA A 365 -7.42 25.21 54.26
N GLU A 366 -6.56 26.05 53.78
CA GLU A 366 -6.16 27.29 54.49
C GLU A 366 -7.35 28.23 54.75
N ARG A 367 -8.23 28.38 53.74
CA ARG A 367 -9.45 29.17 53.87
C ARG A 367 -10.41 28.60 54.90
N GLN A 368 -10.57 27.28 54.94
CA GLN A 368 -11.40 26.59 55.95
C GLN A 368 -10.80 26.71 57.38
N GLN A 369 -9.48 26.59 57.51
CA GLN A 369 -8.79 26.76 58.78
C GLN A 369 -8.88 28.22 59.25
N GLY A 370 -8.73 29.20 58.37
CA GLY A 370 -8.92 30.62 58.68
C GLY A 370 -10.35 30.95 59.11
N ALA A 371 -11.37 30.34 58.47
CA ALA A 371 -12.76 30.50 58.86
C ALA A 371 -13.08 29.85 60.20
N ALA A 372 -12.50 28.68 60.49
CA ALA A 372 -12.68 27.99 61.76
C ALA A 372 -12.05 28.76 62.96
N SER A 373 -10.85 29.30 62.74
CA SER A 373 -10.18 30.13 63.77
C SER A 373 -10.90 31.48 64.00
N ALA A 374 -11.47 32.09 62.95
CA ALA A 374 -12.28 33.31 63.12
C ALA A 374 -13.59 33.06 63.89
N SER A 375 -14.24 31.89 63.67
CA SER A 375 -15.44 31.49 64.38
C SER A 375 -15.17 31.15 65.87
N GLN A 376 -14.01 30.56 66.16
CA GLN A 376 -13.61 30.31 67.58
C GLN A 376 -13.28 31.62 68.32
N SER A 377 -12.66 32.60 67.68
CA SER A 377 -12.40 33.87 68.29
C SER A 377 -13.66 34.73 68.56
N ALA A 378 -14.72 34.53 67.77
CA ALA A 378 -16.02 35.20 67.97
C ALA A 378 -16.89 34.55 69.07
N LEU A 379 -16.57 33.34 69.53
CA LEU A 379 -17.26 32.65 70.62
C LEU A 379 -16.64 32.89 72.00
N VAL A 380 -15.51 33.56 72.10
CA VAL A 380 -14.77 33.83 73.32
C VAL A 380 -14.89 35.32 73.75
N GLN A 381 -15.62 36.17 73.03
CA GLN A 381 -16.08 37.49 73.38
C GLN A 381 -17.56 37.45 73.85
#